data_2a0b872a281ee09515ae5ad2542fbf7b
#
_entry.id   2a0b872a281ee09515ae5ad2542fbf7b
#
_cell.length_a   1.000
_cell.length_b   1.000
_cell.length_c   1.000
_cell.angle_alpha   90.00
_cell.angle_beta   90.00
_cell.angle_gamma   90.00
#
_symmetry.space_group_name_H-M   'P 1'
#
loop_
_entity.id
_entity.type
_entity.pdbx_description
1 polymer ?
#
loop_
_entity_poly.entity_id
_entity_poly.type
_entity_poly.pdbx_seq_one_letter_code
_entity_poly.pdbx_strand_id
1 'polypeptide(L)'
;MPTINQLLKNKRVKQSKRNKVPALQKQPLKRGVCVKVYTTTPKKPNSALRKVARVRLSNGHEVTCYIPGEGHNLQEHSVVLIRGGRVKDLPGVRYHILRGNLDTQGVTSRKQQRSKYGTKKPK
;
A
#
# COMPACT_ATOMS: atom_id res chain seq x y z
N MET A 1 -23.03 -19.92 -16.36
CA MET A 1 -23.37 -19.25 -17.63
C MET A 1 -24.89 -19.11 -17.76
N PRO A 2 -25.37 -17.93 -18.16
CA PRO A 2 -26.80 -17.77 -18.41
C PRO A 2 -27.24 -18.51 -19.66
N THR A 3 -28.46 -19.00 -19.62
CA THR A 3 -29.07 -19.69 -20.77
C THR A 3 -29.62 -18.65 -21.77
N ILE A 4 -29.88 -19.11 -22.99
CA ILE A 4 -30.47 -18.24 -24.04
C ILE A 4 -31.79 -17.65 -23.56
N ASN A 5 -32.62 -18.44 -22.88
CA ASN A 5 -33.90 -17.95 -22.36
C ASN A 5 -33.74 -16.85 -21.33
N GLN A 6 -32.69 -16.94 -20.49
CA GLN A 6 -32.40 -15.88 -19.51
C GLN A 6 -31.92 -14.60 -20.19
N LEU A 7 -31.15 -14.70 -21.26
CA LEU A 7 -30.68 -13.53 -22.00
C LEU A 7 -31.79 -12.83 -22.77
N LEU A 8 -32.83 -13.56 -23.17
CA LEU A 8 -34.01 -12.95 -23.81
C LEU A 8 -34.79 -12.07 -22.84
N LYS A 9 -34.80 -12.42 -21.57
CA LYS A 9 -35.50 -11.64 -20.53
C LYS A 9 -34.65 -10.53 -19.93
N ASN A 10 -33.35 -10.76 -19.80
CA ASN A 10 -32.43 -9.85 -19.12
C ASN A 10 -31.29 -9.46 -20.06
N LYS A 11 -30.96 -8.15 -20.07
CA LYS A 11 -29.83 -7.66 -20.85
C LYS A 11 -28.52 -8.11 -20.18
N ARG A 12 -27.49 -8.29 -21.00
CA ARG A 12 -26.14 -8.49 -20.48
C ARG A 12 -25.67 -7.21 -19.80
N VAL A 13 -25.23 -7.35 -18.58
CA VAL A 13 -24.66 -6.24 -17.81
C VAL A 13 -23.17 -6.48 -17.68
N LYS A 14 -22.37 -5.53 -18.14
CA LYS A 14 -20.94 -5.61 -17.99
C LYS A 14 -20.57 -5.42 -16.53
N GLN A 15 -19.79 -6.37 -15.99
CA GLN A 15 -19.33 -6.27 -14.62
C GLN A 15 -18.36 -5.11 -14.49
N SER A 16 -18.58 -4.26 -13.51
CA SER A 16 -17.64 -3.19 -13.19
C SER A 16 -16.43 -3.78 -12.47
N LYS A 17 -15.27 -3.20 -12.72
CA LYS A 17 -14.06 -3.61 -12.01
C LYS A 17 -14.18 -3.20 -10.55
N ARG A 18 -13.87 -4.15 -9.66
CA ARG A 18 -13.83 -3.88 -8.24
C ARG A 18 -12.63 -3.00 -7.92
N ASN A 19 -12.84 -2.01 -7.07
CA ASN A 19 -11.74 -1.18 -6.58
C ASN A 19 -10.88 -2.00 -5.63
N LYS A 20 -9.59 -2.14 -5.94
CA LYS A 20 -8.64 -2.92 -5.13
C LYS A 20 -8.07 -2.13 -3.96
N VAL A 21 -8.29 -0.82 -3.93
CA VAL A 21 -7.77 0.07 -2.89
C VAL A 21 -8.87 1.00 -2.38
N PRO A 22 -9.91 0.42 -1.73
CA PRO A 22 -11.09 1.22 -1.35
C PRO A 22 -10.78 2.33 -0.35
N ALA A 23 -9.76 2.18 0.49
CA ALA A 23 -9.41 3.18 1.48
C ALA A 23 -8.88 4.47 0.88
N LEU A 24 -8.40 4.45 -0.36
CA LEU A 24 -7.92 5.64 -1.05
C LEU A 24 -9.05 6.51 -1.62
N GLN A 25 -10.26 5.99 -1.73
CA GLN A 25 -11.45 6.71 -2.20
C GLN A 25 -11.22 7.42 -3.53
N LYS A 26 -10.69 6.66 -4.52
CA LYS A 26 -10.43 7.14 -5.90
C LYS A 26 -9.36 8.24 -5.99
N GLN A 27 -8.51 8.34 -4.97
CA GLN A 27 -7.36 9.25 -5.00
C GLN A 27 -6.07 8.45 -5.19
N PRO A 28 -5.06 9.02 -5.89
CA PRO A 28 -3.81 8.30 -6.09
C PRO A 28 -2.99 8.15 -4.81
N LEU A 29 -3.06 9.12 -3.91
CA LEU A 29 -2.32 9.13 -2.65
C LEU A 29 -3.22 9.60 -1.52
N LYS A 30 -2.87 9.21 -0.29
CA LYS A 30 -3.60 9.63 0.91
C LYS A 30 -2.64 9.81 2.06
N ARG A 31 -2.82 10.87 2.83
CA ARG A 31 -2.02 11.11 4.03
C ARG A 31 -2.62 10.37 5.22
N GLY A 32 -1.75 9.90 6.10
CA GLY A 32 -2.18 9.24 7.32
C GLY A 32 -1.15 9.37 8.42
N VAL A 33 -1.53 8.87 9.59
CA VAL A 33 -0.69 8.89 10.79
C VAL A 33 -0.47 7.44 11.21
N CYS A 34 0.78 7.07 11.51
CA CYS A 34 1.11 5.72 11.96
C CYS A 34 0.53 5.48 13.35
N VAL A 35 -0.30 4.46 13.48
CA VAL A 35 -0.85 4.02 14.77
C VAL A 35 0.10 3.04 15.43
N LYS A 36 0.72 2.17 14.63
CA LYS A 36 1.63 1.13 15.11
C LYS A 36 2.60 0.77 14.00
N VAL A 37 3.87 0.57 14.34
CA VAL A 37 4.89 0.10 13.40
C VAL A 37 5.43 -1.22 13.92
N TYR A 38 5.42 -2.25 13.07
CA TYR A 38 5.82 -3.58 13.47
C TYR A 38 6.36 -4.37 12.28
N THR A 39 6.79 -5.60 12.53
CA THR A 39 7.22 -6.51 11.48
C THR A 39 6.24 -7.68 11.40
N THR A 40 6.14 -8.26 10.21
CA THR A 40 5.30 -9.43 9.99
C THR A 40 6.00 -10.41 9.07
N THR A 41 5.68 -11.69 9.24
CA THR A 41 6.22 -12.72 8.36
C THR A 41 5.34 -12.86 7.12
N PRO A 42 5.94 -13.14 5.95
CA PRO A 42 5.14 -13.39 4.75
C PRO A 42 4.49 -14.77 4.81
N LYS A 43 3.54 -15.01 3.93
CA LYS A 43 2.92 -16.33 3.82
C LYS A 43 3.90 -17.32 3.19
N LYS A 44 3.68 -18.61 3.46
CA LYS A 44 4.50 -19.67 2.85
C LYS A 44 4.49 -19.59 1.33
N PRO A 45 5.58 -19.93 0.64
CA PRO A 45 6.82 -20.53 1.13
C PRO A 45 7.90 -19.52 1.54
N ASN A 46 7.61 -18.23 1.60
CA ASN A 46 8.60 -17.21 1.89
C ASN A 46 8.80 -17.04 3.40
N SER A 47 9.99 -16.57 3.76
CA SER A 47 10.37 -16.31 5.15
C SER A 47 11.20 -15.03 5.20
N ALA A 48 10.80 -14.10 6.06
CA ALA A 48 11.52 -12.84 6.28
C ALA A 48 10.82 -12.07 7.39
N LEU A 49 11.39 -10.92 7.76
CA LEU A 49 10.71 -9.95 8.61
C LEU A 49 10.36 -8.75 7.75
N ARG A 50 9.11 -8.67 7.33
CA ARG A 50 8.62 -7.56 6.50
C ARG A 50 8.18 -6.41 7.40
N LYS A 51 8.64 -5.21 7.09
CA LYS A 51 8.32 -4.01 7.88
C LYS A 51 6.99 -3.44 7.39
N VAL A 52 6.05 -3.30 8.31
CA VAL A 52 4.71 -2.77 8.01
C VAL A 52 4.32 -1.76 9.08
N ALA A 53 3.36 -0.93 8.74
CA ALA A 53 2.80 0.03 9.66
C ALA A 53 1.28 0.04 9.53
N ARG A 54 0.62 0.14 10.67
CA ARG A 54 -0.82 0.38 10.66
C ARG A 54 -1.03 1.89 10.68
N VAL A 55 -1.73 2.39 9.67
CA VAL A 55 -1.88 3.81 9.41
C VAL A 55 -3.35 4.19 9.45
N ARG A 56 -3.68 5.24 10.19
CA ARG A 56 -4.99 5.87 10.13
C ARG A 56 -4.97 6.97 9.10
N LEU A 57 -5.77 6.82 8.06
CA LEU A 57 -5.84 7.79 6.97
C LEU A 57 -6.65 9.02 7.37
N SER A 58 -6.48 10.10 6.62
CA SER A 58 -7.20 11.35 6.86
C SER A 58 -8.71 11.21 6.70
N ASN A 59 -9.18 10.16 6.00
CA ASN A 59 -10.61 9.87 5.86
C ASN A 59 -11.17 8.96 6.94
N GLY A 60 -10.38 8.62 7.95
CA GLY A 60 -10.82 7.79 9.07
C GLY A 60 -10.59 6.30 8.94
N HIS A 61 -10.20 5.82 7.77
CA HIS A 61 -9.90 4.39 7.57
C HIS A 61 -8.55 4.03 8.16
N GLU A 62 -8.46 2.85 8.78
CA GLU A 62 -7.19 2.29 9.22
C GLU A 62 -6.78 1.16 8.28
N VAL A 63 -5.55 1.21 7.78
CA VAL A 63 -5.03 0.21 6.85
C VAL A 63 -3.63 -0.19 7.25
N THR A 64 -3.23 -1.41 6.85
CA THR A 64 -1.86 -1.88 7.02
C THR A 64 -1.10 -1.58 5.74
N CYS A 65 0.03 -0.88 5.86
CA CYS A 65 0.85 -0.45 4.73
C CYS A 65 2.24 -1.06 4.84
N TYR A 66 2.82 -1.40 3.68
CA TYR A 66 4.18 -1.90 3.61
C TYR A 66 5.16 -0.73 3.56
N ILE A 67 6.25 -0.85 4.30
CA ILE A 67 7.34 0.14 4.29
C ILE A 67 8.43 -0.37 3.35
N PRO A 68 8.57 0.20 2.14
CA PRO A 68 9.55 -0.30 1.17
C PRO A 68 10.98 0.14 1.50
N GLY A 69 11.95 -0.61 1.00
CA GLY A 69 13.37 -0.31 1.13
C GLY A 69 14.00 -0.89 2.38
N GLU A 70 15.29 -0.60 2.56
CA GLU A 70 16.08 -1.10 3.68
C GLU A 70 16.07 -0.07 4.82
N GLY A 71 15.54 -0.49 5.97
CA GLY A 71 15.48 0.36 7.15
C GLY A 71 14.48 1.50 7.02
N HIS A 72 14.09 2.06 8.14
CA HIS A 72 13.18 3.19 8.18
C HIS A 72 13.32 3.90 9.53
N ASN A 73 12.81 5.12 9.59
CA ASN A 73 12.79 5.92 10.83
C ASN A 73 11.36 6.12 11.37
N LEU A 74 10.41 5.34 10.88
CA LEU A 74 9.02 5.49 11.28
C LEU A 74 8.79 4.99 12.70
N GLN A 75 7.93 5.68 13.40
CA GLN A 75 7.51 5.32 14.75
C GLN A 75 6.05 5.73 14.92
N GLU A 76 5.48 5.39 16.07
CA GLU A 76 4.10 5.78 16.38
C GLU A 76 3.93 7.29 16.25
N HIS A 77 2.81 7.72 15.67
CA HIS A 77 2.44 9.11 15.39
C HIS A 77 3.22 9.78 14.26
N SER A 78 4.03 9.04 13.50
CA SER A 78 4.65 9.60 12.29
C SER A 78 3.59 9.85 11.22
N VAL A 79 3.72 11.00 10.53
CA VAL A 79 2.83 11.33 9.41
C VAL A 79 3.43 10.78 8.13
N VAL A 80 2.63 10.02 7.38
CA VAL A 80 3.09 9.35 6.18
C VAL A 80 2.12 9.58 5.02
N LEU A 81 2.62 9.38 3.81
CA LEU A 81 1.83 9.40 2.60
C LEU A 81 1.79 7.99 2.04
N ILE A 82 0.60 7.49 1.71
CA ILE A 82 0.44 6.14 1.20
C ILE A 82 -0.08 6.14 -0.23
N ARG A 83 0.23 5.06 -0.94
CA ARG A 83 -0.29 4.78 -2.28
C ARG A 83 -0.84 3.37 -2.34
N GLY A 84 -1.60 3.08 -3.38
CA GLY A 84 -2.05 1.73 -3.64
C GLY A 84 -0.91 0.83 -4.09
N GLY A 85 -1.10 -0.45 -3.97
CA GLY A 85 -0.15 -1.47 -4.37
C GLY A 85 -0.12 -2.59 -3.35
N ARG A 86 -0.48 -3.78 -3.80
CA ARG A 86 -0.54 -4.95 -2.94
C ARG A 86 0.83 -5.59 -2.77
N VAL A 87 1.08 -6.11 -1.58
CA VAL A 87 2.22 -6.99 -1.33
C VAL A 87 1.70 -8.42 -1.36
N LYS A 88 2.14 -9.18 -2.36
CA LYS A 88 1.63 -10.53 -2.59
C LYS A 88 1.94 -11.47 -1.42
N ASP A 89 3.09 -11.30 -0.79
CA ASP A 89 3.53 -12.14 0.33
C ASP A 89 2.80 -11.86 1.64
N LEU A 90 2.15 -10.70 1.75
CA LEU A 90 1.55 -10.28 3.01
C LEU A 90 0.03 -10.19 2.84
N PRO A 91 -0.73 -11.09 3.51
CA PRO A 91 -2.19 -11.04 3.41
C PRO A 91 -2.73 -9.74 3.99
N GLY A 92 -3.67 -9.12 3.28
CA GLY A 92 -4.34 -7.91 3.74
C GLY A 92 -3.55 -6.62 3.58
N VAL A 93 -2.33 -6.67 3.06
CA VAL A 93 -1.52 -5.46 2.81
C VAL A 93 -1.73 -5.02 1.37
N ARG A 94 -2.48 -3.93 1.19
CA ARG A 94 -2.87 -3.42 -0.14
C ARG A 94 -2.25 -2.06 -0.46
N TYR A 95 -1.42 -1.54 0.43
CA TYR A 95 -0.93 -0.17 0.33
C TYR A 95 0.56 -0.13 0.64
N HIS A 96 1.23 0.89 0.11
CA HIS A 96 2.65 1.14 0.38
C HIS A 96 2.82 2.55 0.92
N ILE A 97 3.78 2.73 1.83
CA ILE A 97 4.20 4.05 2.30
C ILE A 97 5.22 4.59 1.31
N LEU A 98 5.07 5.88 0.94
CA LEU A 98 6.03 6.54 0.06
C LEU A 98 7.24 7.00 0.86
N ARG A 99 8.43 6.61 0.39
CA ARG A 99 9.70 7.02 1.00
C ARG A 99 10.08 8.42 0.51
N GLY A 100 10.64 9.21 1.41
CA GLY A 100 11.10 10.55 1.08
C GLY A 100 10.04 11.64 1.16
N ASN A 101 8.87 11.33 1.71
CA ASN A 101 7.76 12.28 1.88
C ASN A 101 7.37 12.39 3.34
N LEU A 102 6.97 13.59 3.77
CA LEU A 102 6.49 13.85 5.13
C LEU A 102 7.51 13.34 6.16
N ASP A 103 7.09 12.54 7.13
CA ASP A 103 7.99 12.04 8.17
C ASP A 103 8.78 10.79 7.75
N THR A 104 8.57 10.29 6.53
CA THR A 104 9.28 9.12 6.04
C THR A 104 10.55 9.52 5.34
N GLN A 105 11.69 9.16 5.93
CA GLN A 105 12.99 9.42 5.32
C GLN A 105 13.22 8.49 4.13
N GLY A 106 13.90 8.98 3.08
CA GLY A 106 14.28 8.14 1.95
C GLY A 106 15.41 7.18 2.29
N VAL A 107 15.65 6.21 1.41
CA VAL A 107 16.75 5.25 1.58
C VAL A 107 18.03 5.89 1.05
N THR A 108 18.86 6.43 1.94
CA THR A 108 20.01 7.26 1.56
C THR A 108 21.14 6.51 0.85
N SER A 109 21.26 5.21 1.11
CA SER A 109 22.30 4.37 0.49
C SER A 109 21.94 3.89 -0.90
N ARG A 110 20.76 4.19 -1.38
CA ARG A 110 20.25 3.69 -2.65
C ARG A 110 20.84 4.46 -3.81
N LYS A 111 21.39 3.77 -4.82
CA LYS A 111 21.95 4.39 -6.02
C LYS A 111 21.14 4.13 -7.28
N GLN A 112 20.39 3.02 -7.29
CA GLN A 112 19.53 2.64 -8.40
C GLN A 112 18.07 2.77 -7.98
N GLN A 113 17.20 3.13 -8.94
CA GLN A 113 15.76 3.28 -8.71
C GLN A 113 15.47 4.26 -7.56
N ARG A 114 16.24 5.35 -7.52
CA ARG A 114 16.18 6.33 -6.43
C ARG A 114 14.80 6.94 -6.25
N SER A 115 14.08 7.16 -7.34
CA SER A 115 12.75 7.78 -7.27
C SER A 115 11.75 6.90 -6.52
N LYS A 116 11.92 5.58 -6.57
CA LYS A 116 11.02 4.66 -5.84
C LYS A 116 11.26 4.67 -4.34
N TYR A 117 12.44 5.08 -3.90
CA TYR A 117 12.83 5.03 -2.49
C TYR A 117 13.16 6.41 -1.92
N GLY A 118 12.81 7.47 -2.63
CA GLY A 118 12.96 8.83 -2.13
C GLY A 118 14.41 9.28 -1.94
N THR A 119 15.32 8.82 -2.78
CA THR A 119 16.75 9.11 -2.65
C THR A 119 17.15 10.22 -3.62
N LYS A 120 17.90 11.21 -3.10
CA LYS A 120 18.42 12.29 -3.91
C LYS A 120 19.60 11.82 -4.75
N LYS A 121 19.84 12.52 -5.86
CA LYS A 121 20.98 12.22 -6.74
C LYS A 121 22.29 12.38 -5.97
N PRO A 122 23.16 11.37 -5.96
CA PRO A 122 24.47 11.51 -5.33
C PRO A 122 25.34 12.49 -6.12
N LYS A 123 26.11 13.28 -5.39
CA LYS A 123 27.07 14.20 -6.00
C LYS A 123 28.35 13.47 -6.41
#